data_63a4cae59f1722966b40ca133fcd9af1
#
_entry.id   63a4cae59f1722966b40ca133fcd9af1
#
_cell.length_a   1.000
_cell.length_b   1.000
_cell.length_c   1.000
_cell.angle_alpha   90.00
_cell.angle_beta   90.00
_cell.angle_gamma   90.00
#
_symmetry.space_group_name_H-M   'P 1'
#
loop_
_entity.id
_entity.type
_entity.pdbx_description
1 polymer ?
#
loop_
_entity_poly.entity_id
_entity_poly.type
_entity_poly.pdbx_seq_one_letter_code
_entity_poly.pdbx_strand_id
1 'polypeptide(L)'
;VRQREEVQEVPRRDVSDAPPALPEPIRRDPNPGFSNAFLHHVYDLAWVVAVLCFGPVLWWRGRRNPELRELVLERLLRRSVGRGDGRPVVLVHGVSVGEIKGARSLVKRFESERPDLEPVLSTTTSTGARVARTLYPHLRVVRFPADHSRVVERFFDALAPTCVVLVELEIWPNF
;
A
#
# COMPACT_ATOMS: atom_id res chain seq x y z
N VAL A 1 0.47 45.64 -8.99
CA VAL A 1 1.65 45.23 -8.18
C VAL A 1 1.58 43.69 -8.07
N ARG A 2 2.37 42.96 -8.86
CA ARG A 2 2.49 41.49 -8.74
C ARG A 2 3.56 41.21 -7.71
N GLN A 3 3.18 40.70 -6.55
CA GLN A 3 4.12 40.05 -5.64
C GLN A 3 4.63 38.78 -6.31
N ARG A 4 5.93 38.71 -6.55
CA ARG A 4 6.62 37.48 -6.91
C ARG A 4 6.75 36.67 -5.59
N GLU A 5 6.08 35.53 -5.52
CA GLU A 5 6.37 34.53 -4.49
C GLU A 5 7.82 34.07 -4.70
N GLU A 6 8.67 34.40 -3.78
CA GLU A 6 10.04 33.95 -3.68
C GLU A 6 9.99 32.44 -3.35
N VAL A 7 10.19 31.61 -4.35
CA VAL A 7 10.36 30.14 -4.14
C VAL A 7 11.64 29.96 -3.36
N GLN A 8 11.52 29.67 -2.07
CA GLN A 8 12.65 29.30 -1.23
C GLN A 8 13.33 28.07 -1.84
N GLU A 9 14.52 28.24 -2.40
CA GLU A 9 15.38 27.14 -2.86
C GLU A 9 15.73 26.27 -1.67
N VAL A 10 15.20 25.05 -1.66
CA VAL A 10 15.60 24.01 -0.70
C VAL A 10 17.08 23.70 -0.96
N PRO A 11 17.96 23.82 0.04
CA PRO A 11 19.39 23.58 -0.16
C PRO A 11 19.60 22.17 -0.71
N ARG A 12 20.28 22.09 -1.86
CA ARG A 12 20.72 20.82 -2.44
C ARG A 12 21.67 20.15 -1.46
N ARG A 13 21.30 19.00 -0.93
CA ARG A 13 22.21 18.16 -0.17
C ARG A 13 23.40 17.81 -1.04
N ASP A 14 24.58 17.94 -0.47
CA ASP A 14 25.83 17.54 -1.11
C ASP A 14 25.77 16.04 -1.38
N VAL A 15 25.97 15.64 -2.64
CA VAL A 15 25.80 14.25 -3.14
C VAL A 15 26.92 13.33 -2.63
N SER A 16 27.83 13.83 -1.80
CA SER A 16 28.97 13.09 -1.27
C SER A 16 28.63 12.11 -0.13
N ASP A 17 27.47 12.24 0.51
CA ASP A 17 27.06 11.33 1.58
C ASP A 17 26.37 10.11 0.98
N ALA A 18 26.98 8.93 1.14
CA ALA A 18 26.34 7.67 0.82
C ALA A 18 24.94 7.62 1.48
N PRO A 19 23.91 7.16 0.75
CA PRO A 19 22.56 7.10 1.32
C PRO A 19 22.60 6.26 2.60
N PRO A 20 21.89 6.65 3.65
CA PRO A 20 21.85 5.90 4.90
C PRO A 20 21.41 4.46 4.62
N ALA A 21 22.00 3.52 5.36
CA ALA A 21 21.62 2.12 5.28
C ALA A 21 20.10 1.99 5.44
N LEU A 22 19.50 1.17 4.60
CA LEU A 22 18.06 0.94 4.66
C LEU A 22 17.72 0.14 5.91
N PRO A 23 16.61 0.48 6.59
CA PRO A 23 16.11 -0.35 7.69
C PRO A 23 15.74 -1.74 7.16
N GLU A 24 15.72 -2.72 8.06
CA GLU A 24 15.21 -4.04 7.73
C GLU A 24 13.73 -3.98 7.31
N PRO A 25 13.25 -4.97 6.55
CA PRO A 25 11.84 -5.06 6.19
C PRO A 25 10.93 -5.01 7.43
N ILE A 26 9.84 -4.26 7.32
CA ILE A 26 8.86 -4.13 8.39
C ILE A 26 8.25 -5.51 8.67
N ARG A 27 8.41 -5.97 9.91
CA ARG A 27 7.78 -7.19 10.41
C ARG A 27 6.77 -6.83 11.49
N ARG A 28 5.69 -7.56 11.54
CA ARG A 28 4.70 -7.41 12.61
C ARG A 28 5.34 -7.84 13.94
N ASP A 29 5.05 -7.09 15.01
CA ASP A 29 5.44 -7.51 16.35
C ASP A 29 4.74 -8.84 16.69
N PRO A 30 5.50 -9.93 16.96
CA PRO A 30 4.90 -11.21 17.31
C PRO A 30 4.23 -11.22 18.68
N ASN A 31 4.47 -10.18 19.50
CA ASN A 31 3.96 -10.12 20.88
C ASN A 31 3.24 -8.78 21.16
N PRO A 32 2.10 -8.49 20.49
CA PRO A 32 1.27 -7.35 20.87
C PRO A 32 0.80 -7.53 22.31
N GLY A 33 0.89 -6.47 23.13
CA GLY A 33 0.43 -6.52 24.53
C GLY A 33 -0.99 -7.09 24.64
N PHE A 34 -1.29 -7.78 25.74
CA PHE A 34 -2.54 -8.57 25.94
C PHE A 34 -3.83 -7.80 25.56
N SER A 35 -3.91 -6.51 25.90
CA SER A 35 -5.07 -5.66 25.56
C SER A 35 -5.23 -5.48 24.04
N ASN A 36 -4.12 -5.30 23.33
CA ASN A 36 -4.14 -5.13 21.88
C ASN A 36 -4.47 -6.46 21.17
N ALA A 37 -3.95 -7.58 21.67
CA ALA A 37 -4.26 -8.89 21.13
C ALA A 37 -5.76 -9.21 21.20
N PHE A 38 -6.42 -8.90 22.31
CA PHE A 38 -7.86 -9.11 22.47
C PHE A 38 -8.67 -8.28 21.46
N LEU A 39 -8.35 -6.99 21.31
CA LEU A 39 -9.02 -6.11 20.36
C LEU A 39 -8.85 -6.59 18.90
N HIS A 40 -7.66 -7.03 18.53
CA HIS A 40 -7.42 -7.63 17.21
C HIS A 40 -8.26 -8.88 16.97
N HIS A 41 -8.39 -9.76 17.96
CA HIS A 41 -9.22 -10.96 17.84
C HIS A 41 -10.72 -10.62 17.70
N VAL A 42 -11.22 -9.65 18.46
CA VAL A 42 -12.61 -9.17 18.32
C VAL A 42 -12.85 -8.57 16.94
N TYR A 43 -11.90 -7.78 16.46
CA TYR A 43 -11.97 -7.17 15.13
C TYR A 43 -11.92 -8.24 14.01
N ASP A 44 -11.02 -9.20 14.11
CA ASP A 44 -10.95 -10.32 13.17
C ASP A 44 -12.22 -11.19 13.20
N LEU A 45 -12.80 -11.40 14.37
CA LEU A 45 -14.08 -12.10 14.49
C LEU A 45 -15.20 -11.33 13.79
N ALA A 46 -15.26 -10.00 13.97
CA ALA A 46 -16.21 -9.16 13.26
C ALA A 46 -16.03 -9.26 11.73
N TRP A 47 -14.79 -9.32 11.25
CA TRP A 47 -14.46 -9.58 9.85
C TRP A 47 -14.99 -10.94 9.38
N VAL A 48 -14.80 -12.01 10.15
CA VAL A 48 -15.32 -13.35 9.82
C VAL A 48 -16.84 -13.31 9.73
N VAL A 49 -17.52 -12.70 10.70
CA VAL A 49 -18.99 -12.55 10.67
C VAL A 49 -19.44 -11.77 9.44
N ALA A 50 -18.77 -10.65 9.12
CA ALA A 50 -19.09 -9.87 7.94
C ALA A 50 -18.91 -10.70 6.65
N VAL A 51 -17.85 -11.50 6.54
CA VAL A 51 -17.63 -12.40 5.40
C VAL A 51 -18.69 -13.49 5.32
N LEU A 52 -19.12 -14.05 6.44
CA LEU A 52 -20.19 -15.07 6.46
C LEU A 52 -21.55 -14.46 6.05
N CYS A 53 -21.86 -13.25 6.50
CA CYS A 53 -23.12 -12.58 6.16
C CYS A 53 -23.15 -12.06 4.72
N PHE A 54 -22.07 -11.41 4.27
CA PHE A 54 -22.02 -10.74 2.96
C PHE A 54 -21.32 -11.55 1.87
N GLY A 55 -20.54 -12.54 2.24
CA GLY A 55 -19.80 -13.41 1.31
C GLY A 55 -20.66 -14.07 0.24
N PRO A 56 -21.82 -14.68 0.58
CA PRO A 56 -22.73 -15.25 -0.42
C PRO A 56 -23.24 -14.24 -1.43
N VAL A 57 -23.55 -13.01 -0.95
CA VAL A 57 -24.01 -11.90 -1.82
C VAL A 57 -22.86 -11.43 -2.72
N LEU A 58 -21.67 -11.25 -2.16
CA LEU A 58 -20.48 -10.87 -2.93
C LEU A 58 -20.10 -11.94 -3.97
N TRP A 59 -20.18 -13.21 -3.59
CA TRP A 59 -19.94 -14.32 -4.51
C TRP A 59 -20.96 -14.36 -5.66
N TRP A 60 -22.25 -14.20 -5.35
CA TRP A 60 -23.30 -14.17 -6.37
C TRP A 60 -23.15 -12.97 -7.31
N ARG A 61 -22.88 -11.76 -6.76
CA ARG A 61 -22.61 -10.56 -7.55
C ARG A 61 -21.31 -10.68 -8.34
N GLY A 62 -20.27 -11.28 -7.78
CA GLY A 62 -18.99 -11.51 -8.45
C GLY A 62 -19.08 -12.46 -9.63
N ARG A 63 -20.07 -13.37 -9.65
CA ARG A 63 -20.35 -14.21 -10.84
C ARG A 63 -20.79 -13.39 -12.05
N ARG A 64 -21.47 -12.26 -11.82
CA ARG A 64 -21.97 -11.36 -12.85
C ARG A 64 -21.08 -10.14 -13.09
N ASN A 65 -20.15 -9.88 -12.18
CA ASN A 65 -19.22 -8.74 -12.26
C ASN A 65 -17.77 -9.22 -12.09
N PRO A 66 -17.05 -9.44 -13.20
CA PRO A 66 -15.64 -9.88 -13.17
C PRO A 66 -14.71 -8.92 -12.41
N GLU A 67 -14.95 -7.61 -12.51
CA GLU A 67 -14.12 -6.61 -11.79
C GLU A 67 -14.26 -6.75 -10.27
N LEU A 68 -15.49 -6.97 -9.77
CA LEU A 68 -15.73 -7.20 -8.34
C LEU A 68 -15.05 -8.49 -7.87
N ARG A 69 -15.14 -9.55 -8.67
CA ARG A 69 -14.49 -10.82 -8.37
C ARG A 69 -12.98 -10.67 -8.30
N GLU A 70 -12.37 -9.98 -9.25
CA GLU A 70 -10.93 -9.70 -9.25
C GLU A 70 -10.52 -8.89 -8.03
N LEU A 71 -11.25 -7.80 -7.73
CA LEU A 71 -11.01 -6.96 -6.57
C LEU A 71 -10.98 -7.79 -5.27
N VAL A 72 -11.99 -8.65 -5.08
CA VAL A 72 -12.06 -9.50 -3.87
C VAL A 72 -10.91 -10.49 -3.81
N LEU A 73 -10.55 -11.13 -4.93
CA LEU A 73 -9.45 -12.09 -4.98
C LEU A 73 -8.09 -11.41 -4.75
N GLU A 74 -7.86 -10.23 -5.32
CA GLU A 74 -6.64 -9.45 -5.11
C GLU A 74 -6.51 -9.02 -3.64
N ARG A 75 -7.60 -8.51 -3.04
CA ARG A 75 -7.60 -8.07 -1.64
C ARG A 75 -7.49 -9.19 -0.62
N LEU A 76 -7.91 -10.41 -0.96
CA LEU A 76 -7.72 -11.61 -0.14
C LEU A 76 -6.39 -12.31 -0.41
N LEU A 77 -5.50 -11.70 -1.23
CA LEU A 77 -4.20 -12.26 -1.63
C LEU A 77 -4.30 -13.67 -2.24
N ARG A 78 -5.40 -13.98 -2.88
CA ARG A 78 -5.52 -15.22 -3.68
C ARG A 78 -4.78 -15.11 -5.02
N ARG A 79 -4.27 -13.91 -5.34
CA ARG A 79 -3.30 -13.67 -6.41
C ARG A 79 -2.02 -13.11 -5.81
N SER A 80 -0.90 -13.48 -6.40
CA SER A 80 0.43 -13.00 -5.98
C SER A 80 0.52 -11.47 -6.08
N VAL A 81 1.15 -10.82 -5.12
CA VAL A 81 1.53 -9.40 -5.18
C VAL A 81 2.61 -9.10 -6.22
N GLY A 82 3.00 -10.11 -7.01
CA GLY A 82 4.10 -10.03 -7.97
C GLY A 82 5.47 -10.17 -7.32
N ARG A 83 6.44 -10.57 -8.11
CA ARG A 83 7.85 -10.58 -7.67
C ARG A 83 8.44 -9.19 -7.90
N GLY A 84 9.18 -8.67 -6.92
CA GLY A 84 10.01 -7.50 -7.07
C GLY A 84 11.26 -7.79 -7.89
N ASP A 85 12.00 -6.76 -8.20
CA ASP A 85 13.29 -6.83 -8.90
C ASP A 85 14.49 -7.10 -7.96
N GLY A 86 14.22 -7.32 -6.69
CA GLY A 86 15.23 -7.61 -5.66
C GLY A 86 15.68 -6.37 -4.88
N ARG A 87 15.25 -5.17 -5.28
CA ARG A 87 15.50 -3.95 -4.51
C ARG A 87 14.59 -3.89 -3.27
N PRO A 88 15.02 -3.21 -2.19
CA PRO A 88 14.17 -2.95 -1.04
C PRO A 88 12.93 -2.15 -1.42
N VAL A 89 11.76 -2.58 -0.95
CA VAL A 89 10.46 -2.05 -1.35
C VAL A 89 10.05 -0.86 -0.51
N VAL A 90 9.64 0.24 -1.14
CA VAL A 90 8.90 1.34 -0.53
C VAL A 90 7.45 1.28 -0.98
N LEU A 91 6.56 0.95 -0.05
CA LEU A 91 5.13 0.89 -0.32
C LEU A 91 4.50 2.28 -0.20
N VAL A 92 4.01 2.83 -1.30
CA VAL A 92 3.25 4.10 -1.30
C VAL A 92 1.77 3.79 -1.45
N HIS A 93 1.00 4.05 -0.39
CA HIS A 93 -0.43 3.76 -0.34
C HIS A 93 -1.28 5.02 -0.52
N GLY A 94 -2.22 4.93 -1.46
CA GLY A 94 -3.26 5.93 -1.67
C GLY A 94 -4.57 5.27 -2.07
N VAL A 95 -5.66 5.63 -1.39
CA VAL A 95 -6.98 5.02 -1.56
C VAL A 95 -7.65 5.50 -2.83
N SER A 96 -7.63 6.81 -3.04
CA SER A 96 -8.37 7.49 -4.09
C SER A 96 -7.51 7.80 -5.33
N VAL A 97 -8.19 8.12 -6.42
CA VAL A 97 -7.54 8.63 -7.65
C VAL A 97 -6.78 9.93 -7.38
N GLY A 98 -7.31 10.79 -6.49
CA GLY A 98 -6.67 12.05 -6.11
C GLY A 98 -5.32 11.82 -5.44
N GLU A 99 -5.27 10.91 -4.47
CA GLU A 99 -4.06 10.53 -3.73
C GLU A 99 -3.01 9.88 -4.64
N ILE A 100 -3.42 8.96 -5.51
CA ILE A 100 -2.53 8.34 -6.50
C ILE A 100 -1.91 9.39 -7.44
N LYS A 101 -2.67 10.42 -7.84
CA LYS A 101 -2.14 11.54 -8.62
C LYS A 101 -1.22 12.43 -7.78
N GLY A 102 -1.61 12.70 -6.54
CA GLY A 102 -0.81 13.50 -5.59
C GLY A 102 0.53 12.88 -5.25
N ALA A 103 0.62 11.55 -5.21
CA ALA A 103 1.86 10.82 -4.99
C ALA A 103 2.92 11.01 -6.10
N ARG A 104 2.58 11.66 -7.23
CA ARG A 104 3.46 11.75 -8.39
C ARG A 104 4.82 12.38 -8.10
N SER A 105 4.83 13.47 -7.35
CA SER A 105 6.09 14.16 -7.01
C SER A 105 6.97 13.29 -6.12
N LEU A 106 6.36 12.61 -5.15
CA LEU A 106 7.04 11.68 -4.26
C LEU A 106 7.64 10.50 -5.02
N VAL A 107 6.85 9.86 -5.88
CA VAL A 107 7.32 8.73 -6.70
C VAL A 107 8.49 9.13 -7.58
N LYS A 108 8.39 10.27 -8.28
CA LYS A 108 9.49 10.79 -9.11
C LYS A 108 10.78 11.04 -8.30
N ARG A 109 10.65 11.53 -7.06
CA ARG A 109 11.80 11.73 -6.20
C ARG A 109 12.44 10.40 -5.79
N PHE A 110 11.65 9.38 -5.45
CA PHE A 110 12.19 8.04 -5.20
C PHE A 110 12.95 7.52 -6.42
N GLU A 111 12.39 7.64 -7.61
CA GLU A 111 13.03 7.15 -8.84
C GLU A 111 14.34 7.89 -9.18
N SER A 112 14.41 9.21 -8.91
CA SER A 112 15.57 10.03 -9.23
C SER A 112 16.65 10.03 -8.13
N GLU A 113 16.26 10.09 -6.87
CA GLU A 113 17.17 10.27 -5.73
C GLU A 113 17.53 8.92 -5.05
N ARG A 114 16.68 7.88 -5.23
CA ARG A 114 16.84 6.57 -4.61
C ARG A 114 16.56 5.43 -5.61
N PRO A 115 17.35 5.33 -6.69
CA PRO A 115 17.20 4.25 -7.67
C PRO A 115 17.50 2.86 -7.10
N ASP A 116 18.09 2.80 -5.92
CA ASP A 116 18.34 1.60 -5.13
C ASP A 116 17.05 1.02 -4.49
N LEU A 117 15.94 1.76 -4.50
CA LEU A 117 14.65 1.35 -3.97
C LEU A 117 13.66 0.97 -5.07
N GLU A 118 12.73 0.08 -4.75
CA GLU A 118 11.59 -0.24 -5.59
C GLU A 118 10.32 0.44 -5.03
N PRO A 119 9.83 1.53 -5.63
CA PRO A 119 8.54 2.09 -5.25
C PRO A 119 7.41 1.19 -5.76
N VAL A 120 6.54 0.77 -4.85
CA VAL A 120 5.35 -0.03 -5.14
C VAL A 120 4.12 0.78 -4.76
N LEU A 121 3.19 0.93 -5.68
CA LEU A 121 1.94 1.64 -5.42
C LEU A 121 0.86 0.69 -4.93
N SER A 122 0.14 1.11 -3.90
CA SER A 122 -0.98 0.36 -3.33
C SER A 122 -2.25 1.21 -3.33
N THR A 123 -3.38 0.59 -3.63
CA THR A 123 -4.68 1.26 -3.60
C THR A 123 -5.82 0.30 -3.29
N THR A 124 -6.90 0.81 -2.69
CA THR A 124 -8.09 0.01 -2.35
C THR A 124 -9.09 -0.10 -3.49
N THR A 125 -9.21 0.93 -4.34
CA THR A 125 -10.29 1.03 -5.35
C THR A 125 -9.86 0.53 -6.72
N SER A 126 -10.80 -0.06 -7.48
CA SER A 126 -10.54 -0.50 -8.86
C SER A 126 -10.18 0.66 -9.77
N THR A 127 -10.82 1.81 -9.56
CA THR A 127 -10.54 3.05 -10.31
C THR A 127 -9.13 3.57 -10.01
N GLY A 128 -8.75 3.59 -8.72
CA GLY A 128 -7.39 3.97 -8.30
C GLY A 128 -6.32 3.10 -8.93
N ALA A 129 -6.51 1.77 -8.92
CA ALA A 129 -5.54 0.86 -9.53
C ALA A 129 -5.43 1.01 -11.05
N ARG A 130 -6.54 1.25 -11.75
CA ARG A 130 -6.51 1.53 -13.19
C ARG A 130 -5.73 2.81 -13.48
N VAL A 131 -5.99 3.88 -12.72
CA VAL A 131 -5.27 5.14 -12.84
C VAL A 131 -3.80 4.98 -12.49
N ALA A 132 -3.48 4.25 -11.42
CA ALA A 132 -2.09 3.98 -11.03
C ALA A 132 -1.33 3.26 -12.15
N ARG A 133 -1.89 2.19 -12.72
CA ARG A 133 -1.28 1.44 -13.84
C ARG A 133 -1.12 2.29 -15.11
N THR A 134 -2.01 3.26 -15.35
CA THR A 134 -1.90 4.18 -16.48
C THR A 134 -0.83 5.26 -16.25
N LEU A 135 -0.77 5.82 -15.05
CA LEU A 135 0.17 6.90 -14.73
C LEU A 135 1.61 6.39 -14.50
N TYR A 136 1.73 5.14 -14.01
CA TYR A 136 2.98 4.52 -13.63
C TYR A 136 3.09 3.11 -14.23
N PRO A 137 3.13 2.96 -15.56
CA PRO A 137 3.12 1.66 -16.23
C PRO A 137 4.35 0.81 -15.94
N HIS A 138 5.43 1.43 -15.48
CA HIS A 138 6.71 0.81 -15.13
C HIS A 138 6.79 0.39 -13.64
N LEU A 139 5.82 0.83 -12.82
CA LEU A 139 5.79 0.48 -11.41
C LEU A 139 4.85 -0.70 -11.14
N ARG A 140 5.19 -1.44 -10.11
CA ARG A 140 4.32 -2.48 -9.56
C ARG A 140 3.15 -1.82 -8.82
N VAL A 141 1.92 -2.19 -9.20
CA VAL A 141 0.68 -1.71 -8.57
C VAL A 141 -0.03 -2.89 -7.92
N VAL A 142 -0.20 -2.82 -6.62
CA VAL A 142 -0.84 -3.87 -5.81
C VAL A 142 -2.15 -3.36 -5.21
N ARG A 143 -3.01 -4.29 -4.81
CA ARG A 143 -4.21 -3.97 -4.03
C ARG A 143 -3.89 -3.94 -2.55
N PHE A 144 -4.43 -2.93 -1.87
CA PHE A 144 -4.43 -2.93 -0.42
C PHE A 144 -5.19 -4.15 0.11
N PRO A 145 -4.63 -4.91 1.06
CA PRO A 145 -5.24 -6.15 1.55
C PRO A 145 -6.58 -5.87 2.25
N ALA A 146 -7.41 -6.90 2.40
CA ALA A 146 -8.51 -6.86 3.34
C ALA A 146 -7.92 -6.81 4.74
N ASP A 147 -8.46 -5.93 5.60
CA ASP A 147 -7.90 -5.65 6.93
C ASP A 147 -8.25 -6.74 7.95
N HIS A 148 -7.82 -7.96 7.66
CA HIS A 148 -7.86 -9.12 8.55
C HIS A 148 -6.42 -9.53 8.85
N SER A 149 -6.08 -9.80 10.11
CA SER A 149 -4.71 -10.02 10.58
C SER A 149 -3.89 -10.96 9.69
N ARG A 150 -4.43 -12.14 9.36
CA ARG A 150 -3.75 -13.14 8.50
C ARG A 150 -3.56 -12.68 7.06
N VAL A 151 -4.44 -11.81 6.55
CA VAL A 151 -4.33 -11.31 5.17
C VAL A 151 -3.27 -10.22 5.12
N VAL A 152 -3.28 -9.33 6.10
CA VAL A 152 -2.28 -8.27 6.24
C VAL A 152 -0.88 -8.86 6.46
N GLU A 153 -0.74 -9.84 7.35
CA GLU A 153 0.52 -10.56 7.58
C GLU A 153 1.08 -11.15 6.28
N ARG A 154 0.27 -11.92 5.53
CA ARG A 154 0.69 -12.47 4.24
C ARG A 154 1.06 -11.41 3.22
N PHE A 155 0.41 -10.25 3.27
CA PHE A 155 0.73 -9.13 2.39
C PHE A 155 2.12 -8.57 2.70
N PHE A 156 2.41 -8.35 3.99
CA PHE A 156 3.72 -7.89 4.41
C PHE A 156 4.81 -8.92 4.16
N ASP A 157 4.55 -10.20 4.41
CA ASP A 157 5.50 -11.28 4.11
C ASP A 157 5.83 -11.37 2.61
N ALA A 158 4.80 -11.24 1.77
CA ALA A 158 4.98 -11.35 0.31
C ALA A 158 5.63 -10.12 -0.32
N LEU A 159 5.39 -8.92 0.24
CA LEU A 159 5.90 -7.65 -0.27
C LEU A 159 7.22 -7.26 0.39
N ALA A 160 7.40 -7.61 1.66
CA ALA A 160 8.55 -7.30 2.52
C ALA A 160 8.99 -5.82 2.44
N PRO A 161 8.07 -4.84 2.65
CA PRO A 161 8.42 -3.44 2.50
C PRO A 161 9.36 -2.99 3.63
N THR A 162 10.37 -2.19 3.30
CA THR A 162 11.25 -1.53 4.27
C THR A 162 10.65 -0.22 4.78
N CYS A 163 9.75 0.37 4.02
CA CYS A 163 9.05 1.60 4.37
C CYS A 163 7.63 1.60 3.80
N VAL A 164 6.70 2.16 4.57
CA VAL A 164 5.33 2.42 4.13
C VAL A 164 5.06 3.91 4.21
N VAL A 165 4.60 4.48 3.10
CA VAL A 165 4.20 5.88 3.01
C VAL A 165 2.70 5.93 2.75
N LEU A 166 1.95 6.49 3.69
CA LEU A 166 0.52 6.76 3.55
C LEU A 166 0.34 8.17 3.00
N VAL A 167 -0.32 8.31 1.86
CA VAL A 167 -0.55 9.62 1.23
C VAL A 167 -1.62 10.40 1.99
N GLU A 168 -2.60 9.70 2.56
CA GLU A 168 -3.56 10.22 3.53
C GLU A 168 -3.61 9.32 4.77
N LEU A 169 -4.14 9.87 5.86
CA LEU A 169 -4.17 9.21 7.17
C LEU A 169 -5.26 8.13 7.19
N GLU A 170 -5.02 6.99 6.57
CA GLU A 170 -5.85 5.80 6.69
C GLU A 170 -5.11 4.76 7.53
N ILE A 171 -5.44 4.72 8.84
CA ILE A 171 -4.91 3.71 9.75
C ILE A 171 -5.97 2.63 9.93
N TRP A 172 -5.65 1.44 9.46
CA TRP A 172 -6.48 0.26 9.64
C TRP A 172 -5.97 -0.56 10.83
N PRO A 173 -6.85 -1.14 11.66
CA PRO A 173 -6.44 -1.80 12.91
C PRO A 173 -5.42 -2.92 12.76
N ASN A 174 -5.39 -3.63 11.64
CA ASN A 174 -4.45 -4.72 11.40
C ASN A 174 -3.27 -4.33 10.49
N PHE A 175 -3.33 -3.17 9.83
CA PHE A 175 -2.28 -2.66 8.98
C PHE A 175 -1.38 -1.70 9.75
#